data_b69c302c46c762cc5230a2b542f4b3aa
#
_entry.id   b69c302c46c762cc5230a2b542f4b3aa
#
_cell.length_a   1.000
_cell.length_b   1.000
_cell.length_c   1.000
_cell.angle_alpha   90.00
_cell.angle_beta   90.00
_cell.angle_gamma   90.00
#
_symmetry.space_group_name_H-M   'P 1'
#
loop_
_entity.id
_entity.type
_entity.pdbx_description
1 polymer ?
#
loop_
_entity_poly.entity_id
_entity_poly.type
_entity_poly.pdbx_seq_one_letter_code
_entity_poly.pdbx_strand_id
1 'polypeptide(L)'
;MEKEQGKLIIIVSVVFAMVLLCMICTSGSALEVKPLQECTPDAVSALDDGRELYDFILDQNDDETNSIVFYSVHQKIEVYADGKLIYRLDAMPGIWGNSPGWIWNIVRFSSNVSSLQVQFTPCY
;
A
#
# COMPACT_ATOMS: atom_id res chain seq x y z
N MET A 1 1.82 -25.11 53.17
CA MET A 1 1.48 -23.79 52.63
C MET A 1 2.63 -23.15 51.90
N GLU A 2 3.82 -23.10 52.42
CA GLU A 2 4.97 -22.48 51.72
C GLU A 2 5.36 -23.14 50.40
N LYS A 3 5.23 -24.48 50.29
CA LYS A 3 5.54 -25.22 49.08
C LYS A 3 4.58 -24.92 47.91
N GLU A 4 3.31 -24.62 48.15
CA GLU A 4 2.33 -24.28 47.13
C GLU A 4 2.50 -22.87 46.63
N GLN A 5 2.84 -21.92 47.47
CA GLN A 5 3.16 -20.54 47.08
C GLN A 5 4.42 -20.49 46.20
N GLY A 6 5.44 -21.29 46.53
CA GLY A 6 6.64 -21.40 45.70
C GLY A 6 6.34 -21.94 44.31
N LYS A 7 5.49 -22.95 44.19
CA LYS A 7 5.06 -23.53 42.91
C LYS A 7 4.26 -22.52 42.09
N LEU A 8 3.36 -21.75 42.73
CA LEU A 8 2.57 -20.73 42.05
C LEU A 8 3.45 -19.61 41.47
N ILE A 9 4.43 -19.15 42.25
CA ILE A 9 5.38 -18.12 41.80
C ILE A 9 6.20 -18.58 40.61
N ILE A 10 6.67 -19.86 40.63
CA ILE A 10 7.41 -20.44 39.51
C ILE A 10 6.54 -20.54 38.26
N ILE A 11 5.29 -20.96 38.34
CA ILE A 11 4.37 -21.06 37.21
C ILE A 11 4.10 -19.69 36.61
N VAL A 12 3.81 -18.69 37.42
CA VAL A 12 3.58 -17.32 36.98
C VAL A 12 4.83 -16.73 36.28
N SER A 13 6.01 -17.01 36.84
CA SER A 13 7.27 -16.54 36.23
C SER A 13 7.53 -17.18 34.86
N VAL A 14 7.26 -18.48 34.73
CA VAL A 14 7.42 -19.19 33.44
C VAL A 14 6.44 -18.67 32.39
N VAL A 15 5.17 -18.48 32.75
CA VAL A 15 4.15 -17.94 31.85
C VAL A 15 4.54 -16.51 31.41
N PHE A 16 4.99 -15.66 32.31
CA PHE A 16 5.44 -14.32 32.01
C PHE A 16 6.65 -14.31 31.06
N ALA A 17 7.63 -15.17 31.28
CA ALA A 17 8.79 -15.36 30.43
C ALA A 17 8.38 -15.82 29.01
N MET A 18 7.42 -16.74 28.90
CA MET A 18 6.89 -17.18 27.60
C MET A 18 6.18 -16.08 26.85
N VAL A 19 5.38 -15.26 27.52
CA VAL A 19 4.69 -14.12 26.91
C VAL A 19 5.71 -13.08 26.41
N LEU A 20 6.73 -12.77 27.20
CA LEU A 20 7.82 -11.88 26.78
C LEU A 20 8.57 -12.44 25.57
N LEU A 21 8.87 -13.73 25.55
CA LEU A 21 9.54 -14.37 24.43
C LEU A 21 8.70 -14.29 23.15
N CYS A 22 7.39 -14.53 23.24
CA CYS A 22 6.46 -14.37 22.11
C CYS A 22 6.42 -12.93 21.61
N MET A 23 6.41 -11.94 22.49
CA MET A 23 6.45 -10.53 22.10
C MET A 23 7.75 -10.16 21.37
N ILE A 24 8.89 -10.65 21.83
CA ILE A 24 10.18 -10.43 21.19
C ILE A 24 10.23 -11.11 19.82
N CYS A 25 9.72 -12.34 19.70
CA CYS A 25 9.65 -13.05 18.42
C CYS A 25 8.73 -12.37 17.42
N THR A 26 7.59 -11.83 17.85
CA THR A 26 6.67 -11.07 16.97
C THR A 26 7.22 -9.72 16.58
N SER A 27 7.95 -9.04 17.46
CA SER A 27 8.62 -7.76 17.12
C SER A 27 9.87 -7.94 16.26
N GLY A 28 10.56 -9.08 16.39
CA GLY A 28 11.72 -9.41 15.55
C GLY A 28 11.40 -9.80 14.11
N SER A 29 10.14 -10.18 13.84
CA SER A 29 9.63 -10.41 12.49
C SER A 29 8.94 -9.18 11.89
N ALA A 30 9.12 -8.00 12.48
CA ALA A 30 8.65 -6.76 11.92
C ALA A 30 9.20 -6.63 10.50
N LEU A 31 8.30 -6.69 9.52
CA LEU A 31 8.57 -6.34 8.13
C LEU A 31 9.37 -5.05 8.13
N GLU A 32 10.53 -5.03 7.48
CA GLU A 32 11.20 -3.78 7.16
C GLU A 32 10.23 -2.95 6.32
N VAL A 33 9.44 -2.13 6.98
CA VAL A 33 8.61 -1.17 6.29
C VAL A 33 9.55 -0.08 5.79
N LYS A 34 9.94 -0.16 4.54
CA LYS A 34 10.63 0.95 3.89
C LYS A 34 9.71 2.17 3.98
N PRO A 35 10.19 3.33 4.46
CA PRO A 35 9.38 4.53 4.52
C PRO A 35 8.89 4.89 3.11
N LEU A 36 7.63 5.30 3.02
CA LEU A 36 7.07 5.82 1.78
C LEU A 36 7.86 7.07 1.39
N GLN A 37 8.39 7.05 0.19
CA GLN A 37 9.05 8.22 -0.40
C GLN A 37 8.04 8.98 -1.23
N GLU A 38 7.99 10.28 -1.07
CA GLU A 38 7.22 11.14 -1.93
C GLU A 38 7.81 11.12 -3.34
N CYS A 39 6.98 10.77 -4.32
CA CYS A 39 7.39 10.68 -5.71
C CYS A 39 6.76 11.80 -6.52
N THR A 40 7.60 12.56 -7.21
CA THR A 40 7.15 13.63 -8.09
C THR A 40 7.03 13.08 -9.52
N PRO A 41 5.93 13.33 -10.24
CA PRO A 41 5.80 12.91 -11.63
C PRO A 41 6.79 13.65 -12.52
N ASP A 42 7.36 12.94 -13.50
CA ASP A 42 8.28 13.50 -14.48
C ASP A 42 7.56 14.36 -15.52
N ALA A 43 6.31 14.02 -15.82
CA ALA A 43 5.45 14.80 -16.72
C ALA A 43 4.00 14.74 -16.26
N VAL A 44 3.30 15.85 -16.37
CA VAL A 44 1.85 15.94 -16.11
C VAL A 44 1.19 16.54 -17.35
N SER A 45 0.20 15.84 -17.89
CA SER A 45 -0.55 16.25 -19.07
C SER A 45 -2.04 16.30 -18.75
N ALA A 46 -2.73 17.33 -19.21
CA ALA A 46 -4.18 17.41 -19.15
C ALA A 46 -4.75 17.26 -20.56
N LEU A 47 -5.73 16.36 -20.72
CA LEU A 47 -6.43 16.18 -21.98
C LEU A 47 -7.67 17.07 -22.07
N ASP A 48 -8.15 17.33 -23.28
CA ASP A 48 -9.30 18.21 -23.53
C ASP A 48 -10.62 17.69 -22.91
N ASP A 49 -10.70 16.39 -22.65
CA ASP A 49 -11.85 15.74 -22.01
C ASP A 49 -11.83 15.76 -20.48
N GLY A 50 -10.87 16.45 -19.88
CA GLY A 50 -10.71 16.57 -18.43
C GLY A 50 -9.87 15.48 -17.78
N ARG A 51 -9.36 14.51 -18.54
CA ARG A 51 -8.45 13.50 -18.03
C ARG A 51 -7.07 14.10 -17.74
N GLU A 52 -6.47 13.64 -16.67
CA GLU A 52 -5.11 14.00 -16.27
C GLU A 52 -4.20 12.77 -16.35
N LEU A 53 -3.04 12.95 -16.95
CA LEU A 53 -2.02 11.90 -17.09
C LEU A 53 -0.78 12.30 -16.30
N TYR A 54 -0.34 11.38 -15.42
CA TYR A 54 0.87 11.55 -14.65
C TYR A 54 1.86 10.47 -15.08
N ASP A 55 2.98 10.88 -15.62
CA ASP A 55 4.04 9.98 -16.09
C ASP A 55 5.20 9.95 -15.10
N PHE A 56 5.63 8.74 -14.75
CA PHE A 56 6.75 8.50 -13.85
C PHE A 56 7.80 7.65 -14.56
N ILE A 57 9.04 8.10 -14.56
CA ILE A 57 10.19 7.30 -14.99
C ILE A 57 10.78 6.66 -13.75
N LEU A 58 10.92 5.36 -13.78
CA LEU A 58 11.35 4.58 -12.62
C LEU A 58 12.78 4.11 -12.76
N ASP A 59 13.54 4.24 -11.67
CA ASP A 59 14.84 3.60 -11.55
C ASP A 59 14.63 2.12 -11.22
N GLN A 60 15.31 1.25 -11.95
CA GLN A 60 15.30 -0.18 -11.64
C GLN A 60 16.06 -0.43 -10.34
N ASN A 61 15.48 -1.23 -9.47
CA ASN A 61 16.09 -1.62 -8.21
C ASN A 61 16.12 -3.14 -8.05
N ASP A 62 16.78 -3.62 -7.01
CA ASP A 62 16.95 -5.05 -6.74
C ASP A 62 15.73 -5.68 -6.04
N ASP A 63 14.71 -4.91 -5.71
CA ASP A 63 13.49 -5.41 -5.10
C ASP A 63 12.65 -6.15 -6.15
N GLU A 64 12.00 -7.26 -5.77
CA GLU A 64 11.18 -8.04 -6.70
C GLU A 64 9.90 -7.30 -7.11
N THR A 65 9.33 -6.53 -6.19
CA THR A 65 8.11 -5.75 -6.42
C THR A 65 8.22 -4.36 -5.82
N ASN A 66 7.61 -3.40 -6.49
CA ASN A 66 7.43 -2.04 -6.02
C ASN A 66 5.93 -1.73 -5.89
N SER A 67 5.62 -0.66 -5.20
CA SER A 67 4.25 -0.16 -5.07
C SER A 67 4.20 1.34 -5.21
N ILE A 68 3.13 1.84 -5.81
CA ILE A 68 2.76 3.25 -5.76
C ILE A 68 1.48 3.40 -4.95
N VAL A 69 1.42 4.41 -4.10
CA VAL A 69 0.27 4.70 -3.24
C VAL A 69 -0.17 6.14 -3.50
N PHE A 70 -1.43 6.32 -3.81
CA PHE A 70 -2.01 7.65 -4.03
C PHE A 70 -3.48 7.70 -3.66
N TYR A 71 -3.97 8.90 -3.41
CA TYR A 71 -5.34 9.18 -3.02
C TYR A 71 -6.15 9.71 -4.21
N SER A 72 -7.36 9.25 -4.37
CA SER A 72 -8.27 9.75 -5.41
C SER A 72 -9.63 10.11 -4.83
N VAL A 73 -10.26 11.13 -5.43
CA VAL A 73 -11.55 11.65 -5.01
C VAL A 73 -12.45 11.76 -6.23
N HIS A 74 -13.50 10.94 -6.26
CA HIS A 74 -14.49 10.90 -7.34
C HIS A 74 -13.87 10.79 -8.75
N GLN A 75 -12.84 9.96 -8.89
CA GLN A 75 -12.12 9.77 -10.15
C GLN A 75 -12.00 8.29 -10.48
N LYS A 76 -12.12 7.96 -11.76
CA LYS A 76 -11.70 6.67 -12.29
C LYS A 76 -10.19 6.69 -12.47
N ILE A 77 -9.56 5.57 -12.17
CA ILE A 77 -8.11 5.44 -12.23
C ILE A 77 -7.74 4.31 -13.19
N GLU A 78 -6.76 4.56 -14.04
CA GLU A 78 -6.09 3.53 -14.82
C GLU A 78 -4.58 3.72 -14.65
N VAL A 79 -3.87 2.62 -14.37
CA VAL A 79 -2.41 2.64 -14.24
C VAL A 79 -1.81 1.72 -15.28
N TYR A 80 -0.90 2.26 -16.07
CA TYR A 80 -0.18 1.55 -17.12
C TYR A 80 1.30 1.41 -16.73
N ALA A 81 1.80 0.18 -16.77
CA ALA A 81 3.22 -0.10 -16.58
C ALA A 81 3.83 -0.49 -17.92
N ASP A 82 4.79 0.29 -18.40
CA ASP A 82 5.42 0.12 -19.73
C ASP A 82 4.37 -0.01 -20.85
N GLY A 83 3.29 0.76 -20.76
CA GLY A 83 2.20 0.75 -21.74
C GLY A 83 1.14 -0.33 -21.53
N LYS A 84 1.27 -1.18 -20.53
CA LYS A 84 0.32 -2.24 -20.20
C LYS A 84 -0.55 -1.85 -19.02
N LEU A 85 -1.87 -2.00 -19.14
CA LEU A 85 -2.81 -1.76 -18.05
C LEU A 85 -2.59 -2.79 -16.92
N ILE A 86 -2.27 -2.31 -15.72
CA ILE A 86 -2.04 -3.15 -14.54
C ILE A 86 -3.05 -2.91 -13.42
N TYR A 87 -3.72 -1.78 -13.42
CA TYR A 87 -4.67 -1.42 -12.37
C TYR A 87 -5.78 -0.56 -12.96
N ARG A 88 -7.00 -0.83 -12.50
CA ARG A 88 -8.19 -0.08 -12.92
C ARG A 88 -9.16 0.08 -11.74
N LEU A 89 -9.57 1.30 -11.49
CA LEU A 89 -10.65 1.64 -10.57
C LEU A 89 -11.79 2.26 -11.36
N ASP A 90 -12.90 1.52 -11.48
CA ASP A 90 -14.10 2.01 -12.15
C ASP A 90 -15.08 2.64 -11.18
N ALA A 91 -16.01 3.43 -11.73
CA ALA A 91 -17.15 3.93 -10.98
C ALA A 91 -18.04 2.76 -10.54
N MET A 92 -18.40 2.73 -9.26
CA MET A 92 -19.37 1.79 -8.73
C MET A 92 -20.75 2.47 -8.68
N PRO A 93 -21.82 1.85 -9.22
CA PRO A 93 -23.17 2.37 -9.05
C PRO A 93 -23.53 2.35 -7.56
N GLY A 94 -23.93 3.49 -7.03
CA GLY A 94 -24.28 3.66 -5.64
C GLY A 94 -25.39 4.66 -5.43
N ILE A 95 -25.82 4.84 -4.19
CA ILE A 95 -26.89 5.77 -3.79
C ILE A 95 -26.53 7.22 -4.16
N TRP A 96 -25.26 7.51 -4.28
CA TRP A 96 -24.72 8.85 -4.51
C TRP A 96 -24.22 9.08 -5.96
N GLY A 97 -24.59 8.21 -6.90
CA GLY A 97 -24.20 8.30 -8.30
C GLY A 97 -23.11 7.29 -8.69
N ASN A 98 -22.59 7.42 -9.90
CA ASN A 98 -21.56 6.56 -10.46
C ASN A 98 -20.17 7.10 -10.14
N SER A 99 -19.75 6.97 -8.88
CA SER A 99 -18.42 7.43 -8.46
C SER A 99 -17.75 6.41 -7.55
N PRO A 100 -16.43 6.19 -7.67
CA PRO A 100 -15.70 5.33 -6.73
C PRO A 100 -15.53 5.95 -5.33
N GLY A 101 -15.86 7.24 -5.15
CA GLY A 101 -15.73 7.93 -3.86
C GLY A 101 -14.30 8.35 -3.53
N TRP A 102 -13.96 8.32 -2.26
CA TRP A 102 -12.66 8.71 -1.73
C TRP A 102 -11.87 7.45 -1.40
N ILE A 103 -10.80 7.21 -2.13
CA ILE A 103 -10.08 5.93 -2.05
C ILE A 103 -8.57 6.14 -2.04
N TRP A 104 -7.90 5.39 -1.17
CA TRP A 104 -6.47 5.16 -1.26
C TRP A 104 -6.20 4.03 -2.25
N ASN A 105 -5.40 4.31 -3.27
CA ASN A 105 -5.03 3.35 -4.29
C ASN A 105 -3.64 2.83 -3.99
N ILE A 106 -3.51 1.50 -3.96
CA ILE A 106 -2.23 0.82 -3.80
C ILE A 106 -2.03 -0.05 -5.02
N VAL A 107 -1.03 0.27 -5.83
CA VAL A 107 -0.73 -0.44 -7.07
C VAL A 107 0.64 -1.08 -6.96
N ARG A 108 0.69 -2.39 -7.11
CA ARG A 108 1.94 -3.16 -7.11
C ARG A 108 2.37 -3.45 -8.53
N PHE A 109 3.67 -3.35 -8.76
CA PHE A 109 4.27 -3.64 -10.06
C PHE A 109 5.65 -4.28 -9.90
N SER A 110 6.11 -4.94 -10.98
CA SER A 110 7.43 -5.57 -11.00
C SER A 110 8.54 -4.53 -10.99
N SER A 111 9.67 -4.85 -10.36
CA SER A 111 10.85 -3.97 -10.31
C SER A 111 11.50 -3.70 -11.67
N ASN A 112 11.19 -4.52 -12.69
CA ASN A 112 11.69 -4.33 -14.06
C ASN A 112 10.89 -3.33 -14.89
N VAL A 113 9.83 -2.76 -14.32
CA VAL A 113 9.03 -1.72 -14.97
C VAL A 113 9.84 -0.43 -15.03
N SER A 114 9.96 0.17 -16.22
CA SER A 114 10.72 1.39 -16.46
C SER A 114 9.89 2.65 -16.36
N SER A 115 8.60 2.58 -16.67
CA SER A 115 7.69 3.73 -16.64
C SER A 115 6.33 3.36 -16.13
N LEU A 116 5.72 4.28 -15.37
CA LEU A 116 4.32 4.22 -14.96
C LEU A 116 3.57 5.44 -15.50
N GLN A 117 2.36 5.21 -15.98
CA GLN A 117 1.42 6.26 -16.29
C GLN A 117 0.16 6.08 -15.47
N VAL A 118 -0.20 7.09 -14.70
CA VAL A 118 -1.44 7.11 -13.92
C VAL A 118 -2.41 8.07 -14.60
N GLN A 119 -3.56 7.55 -14.97
CA GLN A 119 -4.61 8.29 -15.67
C GLN A 119 -5.79 8.50 -14.74
N PHE A 120 -6.16 9.76 -14.52
CA PHE A 120 -7.31 10.16 -13.72
C PHE A 120 -8.42 10.67 -14.63
N THR A 121 -9.60 10.08 -14.50
CA THR A 121 -10.81 10.51 -15.23
C THR A 121 -11.85 10.98 -14.22
N PRO A 122 -12.25 12.26 -14.22
CA PRO A 122 -13.27 12.76 -13.30
C PRO A 122 -14.64 12.11 -13.57
N CYS A 123 -15.39 11.85 -12.49
CA CYS A 123 -16.72 11.22 -12.53
C CYS A 123 -17.89 12.22 -12.35
N TYR A 124 -17.62 13.50 -12.53
CA TYR A 124 -18.63 14.58 -12.37
C TYR A 124 -18.67 15.54 -13.54
#